data_fc242afbf0fc6be28c2c966e3c2c2ed6
#
_entry.id   fc242afbf0fc6be28c2c966e3c2c2ed6
#
_cell.length_a   1.000
_cell.length_b   1.000
_cell.length_c   1.000
_cell.angle_alpha   90.00
_cell.angle_beta   90.00
_cell.angle_gamma   90.00
#
_symmetry.space_group_name_H-M   'P 1'
#
loop_
_entity.id
_entity.type
_entity.pdbx_description
1 polymer ?
#
loop_
_entity_poly.entity_id
_entity_poly.type
_entity_poly.pdbx_seq_one_letter_code
_entity_poly.pdbx_strand_id
1 'polypeptide(L)' 'MEAALKAIAAPRRRQILTLVRDDELSAGEIASHFDVTRPAVSQHLNVLKEAGLVSERRNGTRRLYRARPEGLAELKDF' A
#
# COMPACT_ATOMS: atom_id res chain seq x y z
N MET A 1 -0.93 -15.76 -0.24
CA MET A 1 -0.58 -15.68 -1.66
C MET A 1 -1.74 -15.20 -2.52
N GLU A 2 -2.91 -15.83 -2.41
CA GLU A 2 -4.06 -15.44 -3.20
C GLU A 2 -4.54 -14.01 -2.92
N ALA A 3 -4.58 -13.60 -1.65
CA ALA A 3 -4.95 -12.24 -1.28
C ALA A 3 -3.97 -11.22 -1.85
N ALA A 4 -2.67 -11.55 -1.86
CA ALA A 4 -1.66 -10.66 -2.42
C ALA A 4 -1.81 -10.53 -3.94
N LEU A 5 -2.10 -11.64 -4.64
CA LEU A 5 -2.34 -11.60 -6.08
C LEU A 5 -3.55 -10.73 -6.44
N LYS A 6 -4.63 -10.86 -5.67
CA LYS A 6 -5.81 -10.02 -5.86
C LYS A 6 -5.50 -8.54 -5.59
N ALA A 7 -4.70 -8.27 -4.55
CA ALA A 7 -4.36 -6.90 -4.20
C ALA A 7 -3.59 -6.20 -5.31
N ILE A 8 -2.67 -6.90 -5.99
CA ILE A 8 -1.88 -6.31 -7.06
C ILE A 8 -2.57 -6.36 -8.42
N ALA A 9 -3.76 -6.94 -8.51
CA ALA A 9 -4.52 -6.96 -9.75
C ALA A 9 -5.03 -5.56 -10.13
N ALA A 10 -5.19 -4.66 -9.18
CA ALA A 10 -5.63 -3.30 -9.42
C ALA A 10 -4.42 -2.40 -9.74
N PRO A 11 -4.41 -1.73 -10.91
CA PRO A 11 -3.28 -0.87 -11.29
C PRO A 11 -2.96 0.21 -10.25
N ARG A 12 -3.98 0.83 -9.66
CA ARG A 12 -3.76 1.88 -8.66
C ARG A 12 -3.03 1.35 -7.44
N ARG A 13 -3.34 0.12 -7.00
CA ARG A 13 -2.65 -0.47 -5.85
C ARG A 13 -1.17 -0.76 -6.17
N ARG A 14 -0.86 -1.16 -7.40
CA ARG A 14 0.54 -1.32 -7.81
C ARG A 14 1.30 0.01 -7.78
N GLN A 15 0.65 1.09 -8.21
CA GLN A 15 1.23 2.42 -8.17
C GLN A 15 1.50 2.87 -6.74
N ILE A 16 0.56 2.59 -5.83
CA ILE A 16 0.73 2.91 -4.40
C ILE A 16 1.92 2.14 -3.84
N LEU A 17 2.03 0.85 -4.13
CA LEU A 17 3.16 0.04 -3.67
C LEU A 17 4.49 0.63 -4.13
N THR A 18 4.58 1.09 -5.36
CA THR A 18 5.78 1.72 -5.88
C THR A 18 6.17 2.95 -5.07
N LEU A 19 5.19 3.78 -4.70
CA LEU A 19 5.44 4.97 -3.89
C LEU A 19 5.96 4.63 -2.50
N VAL A 20 5.34 3.64 -1.83
CA VAL A 20 5.67 3.33 -0.44
C VAL A 20 6.81 2.31 -0.31
N ARG A 21 7.35 1.86 -1.42
CA ARG A 21 8.53 0.99 -1.42
C ARG A 21 9.77 1.74 -0.88
N ASP A 22 9.93 2.97 -1.29
CA ASP A 22 11.11 3.76 -0.97
C ASP A 22 10.88 4.78 0.15
N ASP A 23 9.64 5.24 0.31
CA ASP A 23 9.29 6.26 1.28
C ASP A 23 8.09 5.83 2.11
N GLU A 24 8.15 6.15 3.39
CA GLU A 24 7.01 5.96 4.29
C GLU A 24 6.09 7.17 4.14
N LEU A 25 4.83 6.93 3.74
CA LEU A 25 3.90 8.02 3.41
C LEU A 25 2.56 7.83 4.12
N SER A 26 1.90 8.96 4.41
CA SER A 26 0.53 8.96 4.92
C SER A 26 -0.46 8.79 3.75
N ALA A 27 -1.71 8.44 4.06
CA ALA A 27 -2.75 8.32 3.04
C ALA A 27 -2.96 9.64 2.29
N GLY A 28 -2.88 10.78 3.00
CA GLY A 28 -3.00 12.08 2.37
C GLY A 28 -1.87 12.38 1.39
N GLU A 29 -0.65 12.03 1.78
CA GLU A 29 0.51 12.19 0.90
C GLU A 29 0.40 11.31 -0.33
N ILE A 30 -0.05 10.06 -0.16
CA ILE A 30 -0.27 9.15 -1.29
C ILE A 30 -1.35 9.72 -2.22
N ALA A 31 -2.47 10.18 -1.66
CA ALA A 31 -3.56 10.73 -2.47
C ALA A 31 -3.12 11.94 -3.29
N SER A 32 -2.17 12.73 -2.79
CA SER A 32 -1.67 13.91 -3.52
C SER A 32 -0.93 13.56 -4.81
N HIS A 33 -0.48 12.30 -4.95
CA HIS A 33 0.20 11.84 -6.17
C HIS A 33 -0.77 11.42 -7.28
N PHE A 34 -2.05 11.28 -6.95
CA PHE A 34 -3.04 10.76 -7.88
C PHE A 34 -4.28 11.64 -7.90
N ASP A 35 -5.08 11.51 -8.94
CA ASP A 35 -6.38 12.19 -9.02
C ASP A 35 -7.44 11.27 -8.40
N VAL A 36 -7.30 11.04 -7.08
CA VAL A 36 -8.20 10.17 -6.32
C VAL A 36 -8.46 10.80 -4.95
N THR A 37 -9.57 10.41 -4.34
CA THR A 37 -9.90 10.89 -3.01
C THR A 37 -9.11 10.15 -1.94
N ARG A 38 -8.93 10.79 -0.79
CA ARG A 38 -8.27 10.17 0.35
C ARG A 38 -8.99 8.91 0.85
N PRO A 39 -10.34 8.89 0.93
CA PRO A 39 -11.05 7.64 1.27
C PRO A 39 -10.78 6.50 0.28
N ALA A 40 -10.67 6.78 -1.02
CA ALA A 40 -10.34 5.74 -1.99
C ALA A 40 -8.95 5.17 -1.76
N VAL A 41 -7.97 6.03 -1.47
CA VAL A 41 -6.61 5.60 -1.12
C VAL A 41 -6.63 4.74 0.14
N SER A 42 -7.40 5.14 1.17
CA SER A 42 -7.51 4.37 2.41
C SER A 42 -8.06 2.98 2.16
N GLN A 43 -9.03 2.82 1.27
CA GLN A 43 -9.55 1.50 0.90
C GLN A 43 -8.49 0.66 0.23
N HIS A 44 -7.72 1.23 -0.69
CA HIS A 44 -6.62 0.51 -1.34
C HIS A 44 -5.55 0.09 -0.33
N LEU A 45 -5.22 0.97 0.60
CA LEU A 45 -4.25 0.66 1.65
C LEU A 45 -4.72 -0.45 2.56
N ASN A 46 -6.03 -0.50 2.89
CA ASN A 46 -6.58 -1.59 3.70
C ASN A 46 -6.44 -2.93 2.98
N VAL A 47 -6.74 -2.97 1.69
CA VAL A 47 -6.59 -4.20 0.90
C VAL A 47 -5.12 -4.65 0.89
N LEU A 48 -4.20 -3.73 0.67
CA LEU A 48 -2.77 -4.02 0.66
C LEU A 48 -2.28 -4.48 2.02
N LYS A 49 -2.76 -3.86 3.10
CA LYS A 49 -2.38 -4.23 4.46
C LYS A 49 -2.87 -5.63 4.82
N GLU A 50 -4.13 -5.94 4.52
CA GLU A 50 -4.70 -7.26 4.79
C GLU A 50 -4.01 -8.36 3.97
N ALA A 51 -3.50 -8.01 2.80
CA ALA A 51 -2.75 -8.94 1.95
C ALA A 51 -1.29 -9.10 2.39
N GLY A 52 -0.84 -8.35 3.40
CA GLY A 52 0.53 -8.43 3.91
C GLY A 52 1.56 -7.72 3.04
N LEU A 53 1.12 -6.80 2.18
CA LEU A 53 2.01 -6.08 1.26
C LEU A 53 2.47 -4.72 1.76
N VAL A 54 1.74 -4.12 2.70
CA VAL A 54 2.16 -2.89 3.36
C VAL A 54 2.01 -3.02 4.86
N SER A 55 2.84 -2.28 5.59
CA SER A 55 2.71 -2.10 7.04
C SER A 55 2.23 -0.69 7.33
N GLU A 56 1.59 -0.54 8.47
CA GLU A 56 1.10 0.74 8.98
C GLU A 56 1.74 0.99 10.32
N ARG A 57 2.23 2.22 10.54
CA ARG A 57 2.65 2.61 11.89
C ARG A 57 2.14 3.99 12.21
N ARG A 58 1.92 4.23 13.50
CA ARG A 58 1.54 5.52 14.01
C ARG A 58 2.75 6.38 14.31
N ASN A 59 2.64 7.66 13.94
CA ASN A 59 3.63 8.66 14.32
C ASN A 59 2.86 9.92 14.74
N GLY A 60 2.59 10.03 16.05
CA GLY A 60 1.72 11.07 16.57
C GLY A 60 0.28 10.83 16.13
N THR A 61 -0.33 11.81 15.47
CA THR A 61 -1.68 11.71 14.92
C THR A 61 -1.71 11.15 13.50
N ARG A 62 -0.54 10.90 12.92
CA ARG A 62 -0.41 10.43 11.54
C ARG A 62 -0.28 8.92 11.49
N ARG A 63 -0.86 8.31 10.45
CA ARG A 63 -0.62 6.91 10.10
C ARG A 63 0.23 6.88 8.85
N LEU A 64 1.33 6.14 8.92
CA LEU A 64 2.30 6.05 7.83
C LEU A 64 2.32 4.63 7.30
N TYR A 65 2.47 4.52 5.98
CA TYR A 65 2.43 3.24 5.28
C TYR A 65 3.72 3.00 4.53
N ARG A 66 4.19 1.77 4.56
CA ARG A 66 5.41 1.36 3.87
C ARG A 66 5.24 -0.06 3.32
N ALA A 67 5.82 -0.32 2.15
CA ALA A 67 5.78 -1.66 1.57
C ALA A 67 6.53 -2.65 2.47
N ARG A 68 6.00 -3.87 2.56
CA ARG A 68 6.64 -4.96 3.30
C ARG A 68 7.44 -5.82 2.32
N PRO A 69 8.78 -5.84 2.43
CA PRO A 69 9.60 -6.65 1.53
C PRO A 69 9.25 -8.13 1.54
N GLU A 70 8.86 -8.67 2.72
CA GLU A 70 8.51 -10.09 2.86
C GLU A 70 7.32 -10.46 1.99
N GLY A 71 6.27 -9.63 1.99
CA GLY A 71 5.07 -9.89 1.20
C GLY A 71 5.35 -9.81 -0.30
N LEU A 72 6.18 -8.84 -0.71
CA LEU A 72 6.56 -8.69 -2.10
C LEU A 72 7.45 -9.83 -2.57
N ALA A 73 8.34 -10.32 -1.70
CA ALA A 73 9.23 -11.45 -2.02
C ALA A 73 8.42 -12.71 -2.32
N GLU A 74 7.35 -12.97 -1.56
CA GLU A 74 6.49 -14.13 -1.81
C GLU A 74 5.87 -14.07 -3.21
N LEU A 75 5.44 -12.88 -3.65
CA LEU A 75 4.88 -12.70 -4.98
C LEU A 75 5.92 -12.92 -6.07
N LYS A 76 7.15 -12.48 -5.82
CA LYS A 76 8.24 -12.64 -6.78
C LYS A 76 8.56 -14.11 -7.01
N ASP A 77 8.48 -14.92 -5.98
CA ASP A 77 8.79 -16.34 -6.04
C ASP A 77 7.63 -17.17 -6.61
N PHE A 78 6.46 -16.58 -6.76
CA PHE A 78 5.32 -17.23 -7.34
C PHE A 78 5.45 -17.37 -8.86
#